data_174334834df492c1646c637af005f1b2
#
_entry.id   174334834df492c1646c637af005f1b2
#
_cell.length_a   1.000
_cell.length_b   1.000
_cell.length_c   1.000
_cell.angle_alpha   90.00
_cell.angle_beta   90.00
_cell.angle_gamma   90.00
#
_symmetry.space_group_name_H-M   'P 1'
#
loop_
_entity.id
_entity.type
_entity.pdbx_description
1 polymer ?
#
loop_
_entity_poly.entity_id
_entity_poly.type
_entity_poly.pdbx_seq_one_letter_code
_entity_poly.pdbx_strand_id
1 'polypeptide(L)'
;WVGLESADTELLRTFRNIGATRRGWVSFWDVFCTVFGPNGFRVVALVLLVVALIRRNVATAVFLVVSIGLMGLVTESAKYIAGRPRPAEALVYGSSTSFPSGHALGVMVGALALLTVLWPSLTLSWRTALAVVGGVLVVSVGAARVVLNVHHPSDVLAGWALGYLYYLLCVRLAPPKGITRPAETRAAPDTGR
;
A
#
# COMPACT_ATOMS: atom_id res chain seq x y z
N TRP A 1 -15.90 -14.07 -15.82
CA TRP A 1 -14.44 -13.72 -15.97
C TRP A 1 -13.98 -13.73 -17.44
N VAL A 2 -14.65 -14.47 -18.34
CA VAL A 2 -14.22 -14.72 -19.74
C VAL A 2 -13.85 -13.43 -20.51
N GLY A 3 -14.56 -12.33 -20.32
CA GLY A 3 -14.27 -11.07 -21.04
C GLY A 3 -13.01 -10.32 -20.55
N LEU A 4 -12.56 -10.56 -19.32
CA LEU A 4 -11.33 -10.01 -18.77
C LEU A 4 -10.11 -10.88 -19.06
N GLU A 5 -10.30 -12.17 -19.28
CA GLU A 5 -9.22 -13.14 -19.52
C GLU A 5 -8.47 -12.91 -20.82
N SER A 6 -9.15 -12.48 -21.88
CA SER A 6 -8.49 -12.25 -23.18
C SER A 6 -7.51 -11.08 -23.13
N ALA A 7 -7.89 -9.94 -22.51
CA ALA A 7 -7.03 -8.77 -22.37
C ALA A 7 -5.89 -9.01 -21.37
N ASP A 8 -6.16 -9.76 -20.30
CA ASP A 8 -5.16 -10.14 -19.30
C ASP A 8 -4.09 -11.08 -19.89
N THR A 9 -4.50 -12.03 -20.76
CA THR A 9 -3.64 -13.14 -21.19
C THR A 9 -2.48 -12.72 -22.09
N GLU A 10 -2.68 -11.78 -23.00
CA GLU A 10 -1.65 -11.36 -23.95
C GLU A 10 -0.48 -10.65 -23.26
N LEU A 11 -0.81 -9.76 -22.31
CA LEU A 11 0.19 -9.05 -21.53
C LEU A 11 1.02 -10.01 -20.65
N LEU A 12 0.36 -10.97 -20.03
CA LEU A 12 1.01 -11.99 -19.19
C LEU A 12 1.99 -12.87 -19.99
N ARG A 13 1.63 -13.29 -21.21
CA ARG A 13 2.52 -14.05 -22.10
C ARG A 13 3.80 -13.28 -22.43
N THR A 14 3.69 -11.99 -22.69
CA THR A 14 4.85 -11.14 -22.99
C THR A 14 5.82 -11.09 -21.81
N PHE A 15 5.33 -10.80 -20.60
CA PHE A 15 6.18 -10.74 -19.42
C PHE A 15 6.75 -12.10 -19.00
N ARG A 16 6.02 -13.18 -19.19
CA ARG A 16 6.52 -14.53 -18.98
C ARG A 16 7.76 -14.81 -19.84
N ASN A 17 7.70 -14.51 -21.12
CA ASN A 17 8.80 -14.75 -22.05
C ASN A 17 10.07 -13.97 -21.64
N ILE A 18 9.92 -12.74 -21.15
CA ILE A 18 11.02 -11.95 -20.62
C ILE A 18 11.56 -12.58 -19.33
N GLY A 19 10.70 -12.96 -18.40
CA GLY A 19 11.07 -13.50 -17.09
C GLY A 19 11.72 -14.89 -17.19
N ALA A 20 11.25 -15.76 -18.07
CA ALA A 20 11.78 -17.10 -18.28
C ALA A 20 13.26 -17.10 -18.71
N THR A 21 13.68 -16.06 -19.45
CA THR A 21 15.05 -15.91 -19.96
C THR A 21 15.96 -15.07 -19.06
N ARG A 22 15.42 -14.33 -18.11
CA ARG A 22 16.16 -13.32 -17.31
C ARG A 22 15.91 -13.48 -15.81
N ARG A 23 16.59 -14.42 -15.15
CA ARG A 23 16.45 -14.66 -13.69
C ARG A 23 16.70 -13.39 -12.85
N GLY A 24 17.68 -12.57 -13.20
CA GLY A 24 17.96 -11.31 -12.50
C GLY A 24 16.79 -10.31 -12.54
N TRP A 25 16.03 -10.29 -13.63
CA TRP A 25 14.80 -9.50 -13.77
C TRP A 25 13.72 -9.91 -12.75
N VAL A 26 13.48 -11.22 -12.65
CA VAL A 26 12.51 -11.77 -11.69
C VAL A 26 12.92 -11.46 -10.25
N SER A 27 14.20 -11.72 -9.90
CA SER A 27 14.71 -11.44 -8.56
C SER A 27 14.63 -9.95 -8.19
N PHE A 28 14.93 -9.04 -9.15
CA PHE A 28 14.81 -7.61 -8.92
C PHE A 28 13.37 -7.20 -8.54
N TRP A 29 12.38 -7.63 -9.34
CA TRP A 29 10.99 -7.27 -9.09
C TRP A 29 10.42 -7.93 -7.85
N ASP A 30 10.85 -9.14 -7.52
CA ASP A 30 10.42 -9.84 -6.29
C ASP A 30 10.96 -9.14 -5.03
N VAL A 31 12.26 -8.80 -5.01
CA VAL A 31 12.86 -8.00 -3.93
C VAL A 31 12.21 -6.62 -3.84
N PHE A 32 11.97 -5.96 -4.97
CA PHE A 32 11.29 -4.68 -5.02
C PHE A 32 9.89 -4.75 -4.37
N CYS A 33 9.09 -5.77 -4.72
CA CYS A 33 7.77 -5.99 -4.12
C CYS A 33 7.85 -6.35 -2.62
N THR A 34 8.91 -7.01 -2.19
CA THR A 34 9.11 -7.34 -0.77
C THR A 34 9.42 -6.09 0.05
N VAL A 35 10.34 -5.25 -0.44
CA VAL A 35 10.78 -4.04 0.25
C VAL A 35 9.74 -2.93 0.20
N PHE A 36 9.24 -2.62 -0.99
CA PHE A 36 8.30 -1.51 -1.23
C PHE A 36 6.82 -1.94 -1.25
N GLY A 37 6.56 -3.21 -1.01
CA GLY A 37 5.23 -3.77 -0.88
C GLY A 37 4.60 -3.52 0.50
N PRO A 38 3.50 -4.20 0.81
CA PRO A 38 2.76 -4.03 2.07
C PRO A 38 3.60 -4.17 3.33
N ASN A 39 4.64 -5.02 3.29
CA ASN A 39 5.51 -5.24 4.46
C ASN A 39 6.38 -4.02 4.77
N GLY A 40 6.93 -3.33 3.76
CA GLY A 40 7.65 -2.08 3.95
C GLY A 40 6.76 -1.01 4.59
N PHE A 41 5.52 -0.87 4.12
CA PHE A 41 4.55 0.04 4.73
C PHE A 41 4.18 -0.34 6.17
N ARG A 42 4.09 -1.64 6.49
CA ARG A 42 3.86 -2.11 7.86
C ARG A 42 5.01 -1.73 8.80
N VAL A 43 6.26 -1.85 8.34
CA VAL A 43 7.43 -1.45 9.14
C VAL A 43 7.39 0.05 9.45
N VAL A 44 7.15 0.89 8.44
CA VAL A 44 7.04 2.34 8.65
C VAL A 44 5.84 2.67 9.56
N ALA A 45 4.70 2.01 9.35
CA ALA A 45 3.52 2.19 10.19
C ALA A 45 3.77 1.79 11.65
N LEU A 46 4.54 0.73 11.89
CA LEU A 46 4.93 0.32 13.25
C LEU A 46 5.75 1.41 13.95
N VAL A 47 6.71 2.00 13.26
CA VAL A 47 7.48 3.13 13.81
C VAL A 47 6.57 4.31 14.16
N LEU A 48 5.68 4.68 13.25
CA LEU A 48 4.72 5.78 13.49
C LEU A 48 3.70 5.45 14.59
N LEU A 49 3.31 4.18 14.71
CA LEU A 49 2.46 3.70 15.80
C LEU A 49 3.14 3.89 17.17
N VAL A 50 4.40 3.47 17.28
CA VAL A 50 5.19 3.68 18.51
C VAL A 50 5.29 5.17 18.84
N VAL A 51 5.60 6.02 17.85
CA VAL A 51 5.64 7.48 18.03
C VAL A 51 4.29 8.03 18.48
N ALA A 52 3.19 7.58 17.88
CA ALA A 52 1.83 7.99 18.25
C ALA A 52 1.50 7.61 19.70
N LEU A 53 1.87 6.40 20.12
CA LEU A 53 1.67 5.93 21.51
C LEU A 53 2.51 6.73 22.52
N ILE A 54 3.79 6.98 22.24
CA ILE A 54 4.67 7.82 23.07
C ILE A 54 4.06 9.22 23.22
N ARG A 55 3.51 9.77 22.15
CA ARG A 55 2.84 11.08 22.13
C ARG A 55 1.41 11.06 22.66
N ARG A 56 0.93 9.92 23.15
CA ARG A 56 -0.46 9.71 23.62
C ARG A 56 -1.53 10.08 22.58
N ASN A 57 -1.19 9.98 21.31
CA ASN A 57 -2.10 10.23 20.19
C ASN A 57 -2.84 8.94 19.81
N VAL A 58 -3.79 8.55 20.66
CA VAL A 58 -4.55 7.30 20.51
C VAL A 58 -5.32 7.26 19.18
N ALA A 59 -5.86 8.39 18.72
CA ALA A 59 -6.61 8.45 17.46
C ALA A 59 -5.73 8.03 16.27
N THR A 60 -4.50 8.54 16.17
CA THR A 60 -3.56 8.14 15.12
C THR A 60 -3.09 6.70 15.29
N ALA A 61 -2.88 6.23 16.53
CA ALA A 61 -2.53 4.84 16.78
C ALA A 61 -3.63 3.88 16.30
N VAL A 62 -4.88 4.14 16.65
CA VAL A 62 -6.05 3.35 16.21
C VAL A 62 -6.18 3.37 14.68
N PHE A 63 -6.04 4.55 14.05
CA PHE A 63 -6.07 4.67 12.60
C PHE A 63 -5.02 3.78 11.91
N LEU A 64 -3.77 3.79 12.38
CA LEU A 64 -2.69 2.98 11.81
C LEU A 64 -2.96 1.48 11.97
N VAL A 65 -3.44 1.06 13.14
CA VAL A 65 -3.80 -0.36 13.39
C VAL A 65 -4.95 -0.78 12.48
N VAL A 66 -6.02 0.01 12.42
CA VAL A 66 -7.19 -0.33 11.62
C VAL A 66 -6.84 -0.33 10.14
N SER A 67 -6.15 0.71 9.62
CA SER A 67 -5.85 0.81 8.19
C SER A 67 -4.79 -0.18 7.73
N ILE A 68 -3.59 -0.13 8.30
CA ILE A 68 -2.44 -0.91 7.83
C ILE A 68 -2.36 -2.28 8.53
N GLY A 69 -2.71 -2.33 9.82
CA GLY A 69 -2.70 -3.58 10.58
C GLY A 69 -3.72 -4.60 10.08
N LEU A 70 -4.96 -4.16 9.84
CA LEU A 70 -6.06 -5.06 9.48
C LEU A 70 -6.29 -5.22 7.96
N MET A 71 -5.56 -4.51 7.09
CA MET A 71 -5.73 -4.62 5.63
C MET A 71 -5.56 -6.06 5.09
N GLY A 72 -4.77 -6.89 5.80
CA GLY A 72 -4.60 -8.30 5.45
C GLY A 72 -5.89 -9.10 5.58
N LEU A 73 -6.70 -8.85 6.61
CA LEU A 73 -8.00 -9.49 6.79
C LEU A 73 -8.95 -9.15 5.64
N VAL A 74 -8.99 -7.87 5.23
CA VAL A 74 -9.81 -7.43 4.09
C VAL A 74 -9.38 -8.13 2.81
N THR A 75 -8.06 -8.23 2.58
CA THR A 75 -7.51 -8.93 1.42
C THR A 75 -7.90 -10.41 1.40
N GLU A 76 -7.67 -11.13 2.50
CA GLU A 76 -7.94 -12.57 2.53
C GLU A 76 -9.44 -12.87 2.48
N SER A 77 -10.29 -12.06 3.11
CA SER A 77 -11.75 -12.18 2.98
C SER A 77 -12.20 -12.00 1.52
N ALA A 78 -11.70 -10.96 0.84
CA ALA A 78 -12.03 -10.70 -0.56
C ALA A 78 -11.54 -11.85 -1.48
N LYS A 79 -10.36 -12.39 -1.23
CA LYS A 79 -9.81 -13.55 -1.96
C LYS A 79 -10.64 -14.82 -1.77
N TYR A 80 -11.06 -15.07 -0.53
CA TYR A 80 -11.92 -16.21 -0.21
C TYR A 80 -13.24 -16.14 -0.98
N ILE A 81 -13.86 -14.96 -1.05
CA ILE A 81 -15.13 -14.75 -1.76
C ILE A 81 -14.94 -14.90 -3.28
N ALA A 82 -13.85 -14.34 -3.83
CA ALA A 82 -13.63 -14.32 -5.28
C ALA A 82 -13.18 -15.64 -5.87
N GLY A 83 -12.34 -16.40 -5.14
CA GLY A 83 -11.88 -17.73 -5.53
C GLY A 83 -11.08 -17.84 -6.85
N ARG A 84 -10.63 -16.70 -7.43
CA ARG A 84 -9.96 -16.70 -8.75
C ARG A 84 -8.59 -17.35 -8.67
N PRO A 85 -8.29 -18.35 -9.54
CA PRO A 85 -6.95 -18.96 -9.57
C PRO A 85 -5.90 -17.97 -10.08
N ARG A 86 -4.63 -18.21 -9.71
CA ARG A 86 -3.50 -17.46 -10.26
C ARG A 86 -3.21 -17.85 -11.70
N PRO A 87 -2.49 -16.99 -12.46
CA PRO A 87 -1.93 -17.40 -13.73
C PRO A 87 -1.12 -18.70 -13.56
N ALA A 88 -1.32 -19.66 -14.46
CA ALA A 88 -0.72 -21.01 -14.37
C ALA A 88 0.82 -20.99 -14.39
N GLU A 89 1.41 -19.93 -14.93
CA GLU A 89 2.83 -19.79 -15.19
C GLU A 89 3.46 -18.65 -14.39
N ALA A 90 3.10 -18.58 -13.09
CA ALA A 90 3.67 -17.60 -12.16
C ALA A 90 5.18 -17.78 -12.02
N LEU A 91 5.93 -16.65 -12.09
CA LEU A 91 7.40 -16.65 -12.01
C LEU A 91 7.92 -16.70 -10.57
N VAL A 92 7.04 -16.41 -9.58
CA VAL A 92 7.34 -16.52 -8.15
C VAL A 92 6.18 -17.18 -7.42
N TYR A 93 6.45 -17.71 -6.23
CA TYR A 93 5.46 -18.42 -5.44
C TYR A 93 4.35 -17.48 -4.95
N GLY A 94 3.12 -17.97 -4.97
CA GLY A 94 1.94 -17.31 -4.42
C GLY A 94 1.04 -18.30 -3.68
N SER A 95 0.85 -18.10 -2.38
CA SER A 95 0.19 -19.07 -1.48
C SER A 95 -1.34 -19.10 -1.53
N SER A 96 -2.00 -18.10 -2.13
CA SER A 96 -3.46 -17.96 -2.12
C SER A 96 -4.01 -17.59 -3.50
N THR A 97 -5.33 -17.44 -3.64
CA THR A 97 -6.01 -17.01 -4.87
C THR A 97 -5.49 -15.67 -5.40
N SER A 98 -5.76 -15.36 -6.68
CA SER A 98 -5.16 -14.19 -7.32
C SER A 98 -5.94 -12.90 -7.09
N PHE A 99 -7.26 -12.95 -7.07
CA PHE A 99 -8.12 -11.77 -7.01
C PHE A 99 -8.67 -11.49 -5.61
N PRO A 100 -8.61 -10.24 -5.15
CA PRO A 100 -7.82 -9.13 -5.67
C PRO A 100 -6.34 -9.22 -5.28
N SER A 101 -5.48 -8.40 -5.92
CA SER A 101 -4.06 -8.34 -5.58
C SER A 101 -3.83 -7.70 -4.21
N GLY A 102 -3.33 -8.50 -3.25
CA GLY A 102 -3.03 -8.01 -1.90
C GLY A 102 -1.86 -7.02 -1.83
N HIS A 103 -0.89 -7.13 -2.76
CA HIS A 103 0.18 -6.14 -2.87
C HIS A 103 -0.36 -4.79 -3.36
N ALA A 104 -1.19 -4.78 -4.39
CA ALA A 104 -1.81 -3.56 -4.90
C ALA A 104 -2.70 -2.88 -3.84
N LEU A 105 -3.54 -3.66 -3.15
CA LEU A 105 -4.37 -3.18 -2.05
C LEU A 105 -3.50 -2.58 -0.92
N GLY A 106 -2.51 -3.35 -0.47
CA GLY A 106 -1.73 -2.95 0.70
C GLY A 106 -0.85 -1.72 0.45
N VAL A 107 -0.28 -1.56 -0.75
CA VAL A 107 0.50 -0.36 -1.10
C VAL A 107 -0.40 0.86 -1.25
N MET A 108 -1.59 0.72 -1.81
CA MET A 108 -2.58 1.80 -1.87
C MET A 108 -2.97 2.29 -0.47
N VAL A 109 -3.39 1.37 0.40
CA VAL A 109 -3.74 1.70 1.79
C VAL A 109 -2.55 2.31 2.53
N GLY A 110 -1.36 1.69 2.41
CA GLY A 110 -0.16 2.13 3.09
C GLY A 110 0.26 3.54 2.68
N ALA A 111 0.34 3.83 1.38
CA ALA A 111 0.72 5.14 0.86
C ALA A 111 -0.24 6.23 1.34
N LEU A 112 -1.55 6.01 1.21
CA LEU A 112 -2.57 6.98 1.62
C LEU A 112 -2.59 7.18 3.14
N ALA A 113 -2.53 6.11 3.93
CA ALA A 113 -2.56 6.18 5.38
C ALA A 113 -1.32 6.90 5.95
N LEU A 114 -0.12 6.55 5.47
CA LEU A 114 1.11 7.23 5.92
C LEU A 114 1.12 8.70 5.52
N LEU A 115 0.72 9.01 4.29
CA LEU A 115 0.62 10.40 3.83
C LEU A 115 -0.36 11.20 4.71
N THR A 116 -1.53 10.64 5.03
CA THR A 116 -2.53 11.28 5.91
C THR A 116 -1.97 11.58 7.29
N VAL A 117 -1.27 10.63 7.92
CA VAL A 117 -0.70 10.79 9.26
C VAL A 117 0.43 11.82 9.28
N LEU A 118 1.27 11.84 8.25
CA LEU A 118 2.42 12.74 8.15
C LEU A 118 2.04 14.13 7.65
N TRP A 119 0.93 14.27 6.92
CA TRP A 119 0.52 15.51 6.23
C TRP A 119 0.62 16.78 7.08
N PRO A 120 0.12 16.81 8.33
CA PRO A 120 0.16 18.02 9.14
C PRO A 120 1.57 18.49 9.53
N SER A 121 2.55 17.55 9.51
CA SER A 121 3.95 17.81 9.89
C SER A 121 4.85 18.19 8.71
N LEU A 122 4.32 18.14 7.48
CA LEU A 122 5.11 18.32 6.27
C LEU A 122 4.93 19.72 5.68
N THR A 123 6.00 20.27 5.12
CA THR A 123 5.94 21.44 4.24
C THR A 123 5.31 21.06 2.90
N LEU A 124 4.86 22.06 2.13
CA LEU A 124 4.22 21.82 0.82
C LEU A 124 5.11 20.98 -0.12
N SER A 125 6.41 21.30 -0.19
CA SER A 125 7.36 20.57 -1.02
C SER A 125 7.44 19.08 -0.62
N TRP A 126 7.50 18.77 0.67
CA TRP A 126 7.52 17.41 1.15
C TRP A 126 6.19 16.67 0.94
N ARG A 127 5.05 17.37 1.05
CA ARG A 127 3.72 16.81 0.73
C ARG A 127 3.67 16.35 -0.72
N THR A 128 4.10 17.23 -1.64
CA THR A 128 4.13 16.91 -3.07
C THR A 128 5.10 15.77 -3.36
N ALA A 129 6.32 15.82 -2.82
CA ALA A 129 7.33 14.77 -3.04
C ALA A 129 6.83 13.41 -2.56
N LEU A 130 6.29 13.31 -1.35
CA LEU A 130 5.79 12.04 -0.80
C LEU A 130 4.52 11.55 -1.51
N ALA A 131 3.65 12.45 -1.98
CA ALA A 131 2.50 12.06 -2.78
C ALA A 131 2.94 11.47 -4.14
N VAL A 132 3.92 12.10 -4.80
CA VAL A 132 4.50 11.57 -6.06
C VAL A 132 5.18 10.24 -5.83
N VAL A 133 6.06 10.12 -4.82
CA VAL A 133 6.74 8.86 -4.48
C VAL A 133 5.72 7.78 -4.14
N GLY A 134 4.70 8.09 -3.34
CA GLY A 134 3.63 7.15 -3.01
C GLY A 134 2.87 6.68 -4.26
N GLY A 135 2.51 7.59 -5.15
CA GLY A 135 1.87 7.26 -6.43
C GLY A 135 2.74 6.37 -7.32
N VAL A 136 4.02 6.69 -7.45
CA VAL A 136 4.99 5.87 -8.20
C VAL A 136 5.10 4.47 -7.59
N LEU A 137 5.19 4.34 -6.27
CA LEU A 137 5.24 3.03 -5.61
C LEU A 137 3.96 2.22 -5.83
N VAL A 138 2.78 2.85 -5.73
CA VAL A 138 1.49 2.18 -5.99
C VAL A 138 1.48 1.59 -7.40
N VAL A 139 1.84 2.38 -8.41
CA VAL A 139 1.86 1.93 -9.81
C VAL A 139 2.94 0.87 -10.02
N SER A 140 4.18 1.11 -9.56
CA SER A 140 5.31 0.21 -9.79
C SER A 140 5.12 -1.15 -9.12
N VAL A 141 4.64 -1.19 -7.87
CA VAL A 141 4.37 -2.47 -7.19
C VAL A 141 3.21 -3.21 -7.86
N GLY A 142 2.14 -2.51 -8.25
CA GLY A 142 1.05 -3.14 -9.01
C GLY A 142 1.52 -3.72 -10.33
N ALA A 143 2.28 -2.96 -11.13
CA ALA A 143 2.87 -3.42 -12.38
C ALA A 143 3.83 -4.61 -12.17
N ALA A 144 4.65 -4.58 -11.12
CA ALA A 144 5.56 -5.66 -10.78
C ALA A 144 4.82 -6.99 -10.54
N ARG A 145 3.61 -6.98 -9.96
CA ARG A 145 2.82 -8.21 -9.76
C ARG A 145 2.36 -8.82 -11.09
N VAL A 146 2.11 -8.00 -12.11
CA VAL A 146 1.80 -8.45 -13.47
C VAL A 146 3.08 -8.95 -14.16
N VAL A 147 4.18 -8.20 -14.05
CA VAL A 147 5.50 -8.56 -14.58
C VAL A 147 6.01 -9.89 -14.04
N LEU A 148 5.77 -10.17 -12.76
CA LEU A 148 6.09 -11.45 -12.11
C LEU A 148 5.10 -12.58 -12.45
N ASN A 149 4.09 -12.29 -13.26
CA ASN A 149 3.07 -13.24 -13.70
C ASN A 149 2.29 -13.91 -12.56
N VAL A 150 2.17 -13.25 -11.40
CA VAL A 150 1.45 -13.77 -10.22
C VAL A 150 0.05 -13.22 -10.07
N HIS A 151 -0.27 -12.14 -10.78
CA HIS A 151 -1.59 -11.50 -10.82
C HIS A 151 -1.93 -11.08 -12.24
N HIS A 152 -3.22 -11.11 -12.56
CA HIS A 152 -3.74 -10.50 -13.77
C HIS A 152 -3.80 -8.97 -13.59
N PRO A 153 -3.71 -8.16 -14.67
CA PRO A 153 -3.94 -6.71 -14.59
C PRO A 153 -5.22 -6.32 -13.85
N SER A 154 -6.31 -7.03 -14.11
CA SER A 154 -7.60 -6.83 -13.44
C SER A 154 -7.56 -7.08 -11.93
N ASP A 155 -6.73 -8.01 -11.43
CA ASP A 155 -6.54 -8.25 -9.99
C ASP A 155 -5.87 -7.03 -9.32
N VAL A 156 -4.95 -6.38 -10.04
CA VAL A 156 -4.23 -5.18 -9.58
C VAL A 156 -5.17 -3.99 -9.51
N LEU A 157 -5.95 -3.75 -10.55
CA LEU A 157 -6.96 -2.67 -10.58
C LEU A 157 -7.99 -2.84 -9.47
N ALA A 158 -8.50 -4.06 -9.28
CA ALA A 158 -9.41 -4.36 -8.17
C ALA A 158 -8.75 -4.17 -6.80
N GLY A 159 -7.47 -4.54 -6.67
CA GLY A 159 -6.68 -4.31 -5.46
C GLY A 159 -6.55 -2.82 -5.12
N TRP A 160 -6.24 -1.97 -6.11
CA TRP A 160 -6.20 -0.52 -5.91
C TRP A 160 -7.56 0.06 -5.55
N ALA A 161 -8.62 -0.33 -6.24
CA ALA A 161 -9.97 0.15 -5.97
C ALA A 161 -10.43 -0.25 -4.56
N LEU A 162 -10.28 -1.51 -4.18
CA LEU A 162 -10.64 -1.99 -2.86
C LEU A 162 -9.78 -1.35 -1.76
N GLY A 163 -8.47 -1.17 -2.01
CA GLY A 163 -7.57 -0.49 -1.09
C GLY A 163 -7.96 0.96 -0.85
N TYR A 164 -8.32 1.68 -1.92
CA TYR A 164 -8.80 3.06 -1.80
C TYR A 164 -10.11 3.16 -1.01
N LEU A 165 -11.09 2.31 -1.33
CA LEU A 165 -12.37 2.28 -0.61
C LEU A 165 -12.18 1.92 0.87
N TYR A 166 -11.33 0.95 1.16
CA TYR A 166 -11.01 0.58 2.52
C TYR A 166 -10.31 1.72 3.28
N TYR A 167 -9.36 2.41 2.65
CA TYR A 167 -8.74 3.59 3.23
C TYR A 167 -9.77 4.68 3.56
N LEU A 168 -10.69 4.99 2.65
CA LEU A 168 -11.76 5.98 2.91
C LEU A 168 -12.63 5.57 4.10
N LEU A 169 -12.97 4.30 4.20
CA LEU A 169 -13.70 3.76 5.36
C LEU A 169 -12.92 3.96 6.66
N CYS A 170 -11.61 3.67 6.67
CA CYS A 170 -10.76 3.86 7.84
C CYS A 170 -10.68 5.32 8.27
N VAL A 171 -10.50 6.26 7.33
CA VAL A 171 -10.50 7.70 7.65
C VAL A 171 -11.83 8.15 8.26
N ARG A 172 -12.94 7.60 7.78
CA ARG A 172 -14.27 7.96 8.28
C ARG A 172 -14.57 7.38 9.65
N LEU A 173 -14.17 6.14 9.92
CA LEU A 173 -14.47 5.43 11.17
C LEU A 173 -13.46 5.73 12.29
N ALA A 174 -12.21 5.97 11.95
CA ALA A 174 -11.11 6.20 12.88
C ALA A 174 -10.24 7.39 12.40
N PRO A 175 -10.75 8.63 12.35
CA PRO A 175 -10.02 9.77 11.80
C PRO A 175 -8.74 10.05 12.61
N PRO A 176 -7.55 10.11 11.98
CA PRO A 176 -6.30 10.41 12.67
C PRO A 176 -6.21 11.91 12.99
N LYS A 177 -5.58 12.25 14.11
CA LYS A 177 -5.26 13.66 14.44
C LYS A 177 -3.95 14.15 13.83
N GLY A 178 -3.20 13.25 13.14
CA GLY A 178 -1.87 13.49 12.61
C GLY A 178 -0.80 13.55 13.72
N ILE A 179 0.47 13.53 13.31
CA ILE A 179 1.61 13.68 14.21
C ILE A 179 2.10 15.13 14.08
N THR A 180 1.48 16.04 14.84
CA THR A 180 1.91 17.45 14.88
C THR A 180 3.11 17.63 15.79
N ARG A 181 4.01 18.57 15.46
CA ARG A 181 4.98 19.10 16.42
C ARG A 181 4.22 19.73 17.59
N PRO A 182 4.72 19.60 18.85
CA PRO A 182 4.20 20.41 19.94
C PRO A 182 4.27 21.88 19.49
N ALA A 183 3.19 22.64 19.72
CA ALA A 183 3.24 24.08 19.53
C ALA A 183 4.42 24.59 20.39
N GLU A 184 5.40 25.25 19.78
CA GLU A 184 6.39 26.01 20.53
C GLU A 184 5.58 26.96 21.42
N THR A 185 5.72 26.78 22.71
CA THR A 185 5.13 27.68 23.70
C THR A 185 5.62 29.08 23.33
N ARG A 186 4.76 29.85 22.67
CA ARG A 186 5.03 31.25 22.36
C ARG A 186 5.35 31.89 23.69
N ALA A 187 6.63 32.16 23.94
CA ALA A 187 7.04 32.95 25.08
C ALA A 187 6.20 34.24 25.07
N ALA A 188 5.47 34.45 26.13
CA ALA A 188 4.71 35.69 26.30
C ALA A 188 5.66 36.87 26.08
N PRO A 189 5.27 37.92 25.37
CA PRO A 189 6.11 39.10 25.25
C PRO A 189 6.37 39.64 26.66
N ASP A 190 7.67 39.71 26.99
CA ASP A 190 8.13 40.38 28.23
C ASP A 190 7.62 41.81 28.20
N THR A 191 6.54 42.08 28.97
CA THR A 191 6.06 43.41 29.21
C THR A 191 6.94 44.03 30.31
N GLY A 192 8.20 44.30 29.95
CA GLY A 192 9.07 45.13 30.79
C GLY A 192 8.46 46.51 31.04
N ARG A 193 8.13 46.75 32.28
CA ARG A 193 7.95 48.09 32.88
C ARG A 193 9.27 48.53 33.47
#